data_226816b41e689a57136e267aff010131
#
_entry.id   226816b41e689a57136e267aff010131
#
_cell.length_a   1.000
_cell.length_b   1.000
_cell.length_c   1.000
_cell.angle_alpha   90.00
_cell.angle_beta   90.00
_cell.angle_gamma   90.00
#
_symmetry.space_group_name_H-M   'P 1'
#
loop_
_entity.id
_entity.type
_entity.pdbx_description
1 polymer ?
#
loop_
_entity_poly.entity_id
_entity_poly.type
_entity_poly.pdbx_seq_one_letter_code
_entity_poly.pdbx_strand_id
1 'polypeptide(L)'
;MATEQTAITRATFDEVILPVYAPADFIPVKGKGSRVWDQQGKEYIDFAGGIAVTALGHCHPALVEALKSQGETLWHTSNVFTNEPALRLGRKLIDATFAERVLFMNSGTEANETAFKLARHYACVRHSPFKTKIIAFHNAFHGRSLFTVSVGGQPKYSDGFGPKPADIIHVPFNDLHAVKAVMDDHTCAVVVEPIQGEGGVQAATPEFLKGLRDLCDKHQALLVFDEVQCGMGRTGDLFAYMHYGVTPDILTSAKALGGGFPVSAMLTTQEIASAFHVGSHGSTYGGNPLACAVAGAAFDIINTPEVLXGIHTKRQQFVQHLQAIDEQFDIFSDIRGMGLLIGAELKPKYKGRARDFLYAGAEAGVMVLNAGADVMRFAPSLVVEEADINEGMQRFAQAVGKVVA
;
A
#
# COMPACT_ATOMS: atom_id res chain seq x y z
N MET A 1 -40.97 -22.82 -9.25
CA MET A 1 -39.92 -23.09 -10.26
C MET A 1 -38.63 -22.47 -9.77
N ALA A 2 -37.61 -23.30 -9.46
CA ALA A 2 -36.29 -22.77 -9.12
C ALA A 2 -35.71 -22.14 -10.37
N THR A 3 -35.37 -20.84 -10.30
CA THR A 3 -34.68 -20.18 -11.38
C THR A 3 -33.29 -20.81 -11.54
N GLU A 4 -32.99 -21.30 -12.74
CA GLU A 4 -31.66 -21.79 -13.03
C GLU A 4 -30.65 -20.67 -12.72
N GLN A 5 -29.70 -20.96 -11.82
CA GLN A 5 -28.69 -19.96 -11.47
C GLN A 5 -27.72 -19.82 -12.65
N THR A 6 -27.58 -18.60 -13.14
CA THR A 6 -26.66 -18.33 -14.24
C THR A 6 -25.22 -18.63 -13.79
N ALA A 7 -24.50 -19.38 -14.63
CA ALA A 7 -23.10 -19.69 -14.34
C ALA A 7 -22.27 -18.40 -14.31
N ILE A 8 -21.38 -18.31 -13.34
CA ILE A 8 -20.46 -17.18 -13.21
C ILE A 8 -19.17 -17.53 -13.96
N THR A 9 -18.86 -16.73 -14.97
CA THR A 9 -17.66 -16.92 -15.78
C THR A 9 -16.91 -15.62 -15.91
N ARG A 10 -15.73 -15.67 -16.51
CA ARG A 10 -14.95 -14.45 -16.73
C ARG A 10 -15.75 -13.44 -17.57
N ALA A 11 -16.60 -13.90 -18.50
CA ALA A 11 -17.44 -13.01 -19.30
C ALA A 11 -18.47 -12.25 -18.45
N THR A 12 -18.87 -12.80 -17.31
CA THR A 12 -19.81 -12.13 -16.43
C THR A 12 -19.26 -10.77 -15.97
N PHE A 13 -17.94 -10.66 -15.78
CA PHE A 13 -17.33 -9.38 -15.42
C PHE A 13 -17.68 -8.30 -16.44
N ASP A 14 -17.55 -8.63 -17.73
CA ASP A 14 -17.81 -7.65 -18.78
C ASP A 14 -19.28 -7.26 -18.84
N GLU A 15 -20.16 -8.13 -18.35
CA GLU A 15 -21.59 -7.86 -18.35
C GLU A 15 -22.03 -6.98 -17.18
N VAL A 16 -21.41 -7.13 -15.99
CA VAL A 16 -21.98 -6.54 -14.78
C VAL A 16 -21.08 -5.52 -14.09
N ILE A 17 -19.76 -5.51 -14.35
CA ILE A 17 -18.83 -4.62 -13.65
C ILE A 17 -18.46 -3.45 -14.56
N LEU A 18 -18.43 -2.26 -13.98
CA LEU A 18 -17.99 -1.06 -14.68
C LEU A 18 -16.60 -1.30 -15.27
N PRO A 19 -16.34 -0.89 -16.52
CA PRO A 19 -15.11 -1.31 -17.22
C PRO A 19 -13.88 -0.46 -16.83
N VAL A 20 -13.56 -0.41 -15.54
CA VAL A 20 -12.37 0.32 -15.07
C VAL A 20 -11.20 -0.60 -14.74
N TYR A 21 -11.39 -1.91 -14.81
CA TYR A 21 -10.34 -2.90 -14.57
C TYR A 21 -10.23 -3.85 -15.75
N ALA A 22 -9.04 -4.41 -15.92
CA ALA A 22 -8.78 -5.47 -16.88
C ALA A 22 -8.27 -6.70 -16.14
N PRO A 23 -9.16 -7.47 -15.51
CA PRO A 23 -8.70 -8.61 -14.73
C PRO A 23 -8.16 -9.73 -15.61
N ALA A 24 -7.38 -10.62 -14.99
CA ALA A 24 -6.83 -11.78 -15.66
C ALA A 24 -7.95 -12.67 -16.21
N ASP A 25 -7.57 -13.61 -17.06
CA ASP A 25 -8.53 -14.50 -17.74
C ASP A 25 -9.09 -15.59 -16.84
N PHE A 26 -8.56 -15.77 -15.65
CA PHE A 26 -9.00 -16.78 -14.70
C PHE A 26 -9.63 -16.12 -13.49
N ILE A 27 -10.44 -16.89 -12.76
CA ILE A 27 -11.11 -16.39 -11.56
C ILE A 27 -10.62 -17.19 -10.35
N PRO A 28 -9.84 -16.57 -9.46
CA PRO A 28 -9.48 -17.22 -8.20
C PRO A 28 -10.71 -17.45 -7.34
N VAL A 29 -10.81 -18.60 -6.72
CA VAL A 29 -11.96 -18.94 -5.86
C VAL A 29 -11.57 -19.44 -4.49
N LYS A 30 -10.28 -19.75 -4.26
CA LYS A 30 -9.84 -20.32 -2.99
C LYS A 30 -8.39 -19.89 -2.75
N GLY A 31 -8.06 -19.61 -1.49
CA GLY A 31 -6.69 -19.28 -1.13
C GLY A 31 -6.31 -19.86 0.21
N LYS A 32 -5.05 -20.21 0.37
CA LYS A 32 -4.49 -20.68 1.63
C LYS A 32 -2.99 -20.37 1.63
N GLY A 33 -2.55 -19.57 2.59
CA GLY A 33 -1.15 -19.16 2.62
C GLY A 33 -0.80 -18.42 1.35
N SER A 34 0.26 -18.82 0.69
CA SER A 34 0.71 -18.19 -0.55
C SER A 34 0.16 -18.87 -1.80
N ARG A 35 -0.86 -19.72 -1.68
CA ARG A 35 -1.41 -20.45 -2.80
C ARG A 35 -2.86 -20.08 -3.06
N VAL A 36 -3.22 -20.05 -4.34
CA VAL A 36 -4.56 -19.66 -4.80
C VAL A 36 -4.98 -20.69 -5.85
N TRP A 37 -6.26 -21.03 -5.89
CA TRP A 37 -6.82 -21.93 -6.89
C TRP A 37 -7.92 -21.23 -7.64
N ASP A 38 -7.97 -21.44 -8.97
CA ASP A 38 -9.01 -20.82 -9.79
C ASP A 38 -10.21 -21.77 -9.96
N GLN A 39 -11.21 -21.31 -10.74
CA GLN A 39 -12.44 -22.07 -10.96
C GLN A 39 -12.17 -23.47 -11.56
N GLN A 40 -11.11 -23.62 -12.34
CA GLN A 40 -10.77 -24.89 -12.96
C GLN A 40 -9.87 -25.75 -12.08
N GLY A 41 -9.55 -25.29 -10.89
CA GLY A 41 -8.69 -26.02 -9.97
C GLY A 41 -7.21 -25.82 -10.19
N LYS A 42 -6.82 -24.94 -11.11
CA LYS A 42 -5.40 -24.64 -11.30
C LYS A 42 -4.85 -23.87 -10.11
N GLU A 43 -3.67 -24.28 -9.67
CA GLU A 43 -3.00 -23.67 -8.52
C GLU A 43 -2.00 -22.62 -8.98
N TYR A 44 -1.97 -21.51 -8.25
CA TYR A 44 -1.00 -20.42 -8.46
C TYR A 44 -0.28 -20.15 -7.16
N ILE A 45 0.99 -19.78 -7.25
CA ILE A 45 1.71 -19.21 -6.12
C ILE A 45 1.55 -17.69 -6.21
N ASP A 46 1.16 -17.05 -5.11
CA ASP A 46 0.75 -15.67 -5.11
C ASP A 46 1.87 -14.78 -4.54
N PHE A 47 2.60 -14.10 -5.44
CA PHE A 47 3.56 -13.07 -5.06
C PHE A 47 2.99 -11.67 -5.31
N ALA A 48 1.70 -11.58 -5.60
CA ALA A 48 1.02 -10.29 -5.79
C ALA A 48 0.39 -9.79 -4.49
N GLY A 49 -0.12 -10.72 -3.67
CA GLY A 49 -0.68 -10.39 -2.37
C GLY A 49 -1.84 -9.42 -2.38
N GLY A 50 -2.62 -9.40 -3.47
CA GLY A 50 -3.70 -8.43 -3.57
C GLY A 50 -3.21 -6.99 -3.62
N ILE A 51 -2.03 -6.80 -4.16
CA ILE A 51 -1.27 -5.54 -4.18
C ILE A 51 -0.80 -5.21 -2.76
N ALA A 52 0.04 -6.09 -2.22
CA ALA A 52 0.69 -5.92 -0.92
C ALA A 52 -0.29 -5.84 0.25
N VAL A 53 -1.42 -6.53 0.14
CA VAL A 53 -2.47 -6.49 1.16
C VAL A 53 -2.45 -7.72 2.06
N THR A 54 -2.41 -8.93 1.46
CA THR A 54 -2.53 -10.17 2.24
C THR A 54 -1.18 -10.49 2.89
N ALA A 55 -0.83 -9.69 3.88
CA ALA A 55 0.50 -9.74 4.52
C ALA A 55 0.78 -11.08 5.19
N LEU A 56 -0.25 -11.77 5.66
CA LEU A 56 -0.09 -13.05 6.34
C LEU A 56 -0.57 -14.22 5.46
N GLY A 57 -0.70 -13.96 4.16
CA GLY A 57 -1.21 -14.96 3.23
C GLY A 57 -2.73 -15.00 3.24
N HIS A 58 -3.27 -15.89 2.44
CA HIS A 58 -4.72 -16.03 2.33
C HIS A 58 -5.26 -16.82 3.50
N CYS A 59 -6.34 -16.33 4.10
CA CYS A 59 -7.10 -17.06 5.12
C CYS A 59 -6.23 -17.53 6.28
N HIS A 60 -5.36 -16.64 6.77
CA HIS A 60 -4.52 -16.99 7.92
C HIS A 60 -5.42 -17.39 9.08
N PRO A 61 -5.15 -18.54 9.74
CA PRO A 61 -6.07 -19.02 10.78
C PRO A 61 -6.38 -18.02 11.89
N ALA A 62 -5.40 -17.22 12.30
CA ALA A 62 -5.65 -16.23 13.37
C ALA A 62 -6.60 -15.14 12.91
N LEU A 63 -6.50 -14.72 11.63
CA LEU A 63 -7.39 -13.70 11.11
C LEU A 63 -8.80 -14.26 10.90
N VAL A 64 -8.89 -15.49 10.40
CA VAL A 64 -10.18 -16.16 10.24
C VAL A 64 -10.87 -16.31 11.60
N GLU A 65 -10.12 -16.70 12.63
CA GLU A 65 -10.68 -16.85 13.96
C GLU A 65 -11.18 -15.51 14.52
N ALA A 66 -10.39 -14.45 14.33
CA ALA A 66 -10.80 -13.10 14.78
C ALA A 66 -12.08 -12.68 14.06
N LEU A 67 -12.15 -12.95 12.75
CA LEU A 67 -13.34 -12.60 11.97
C LEU A 67 -14.57 -13.37 12.46
N LYS A 68 -14.43 -14.68 12.68
CA LYS A 68 -15.55 -15.49 13.16
C LYS A 68 -16.03 -15.04 14.54
N SER A 69 -15.11 -14.87 15.46
CA SER A 69 -15.44 -14.49 16.82
C SER A 69 -16.13 -13.13 16.86
N GLN A 70 -15.56 -12.14 16.20
CA GLN A 70 -16.16 -10.81 16.18
C GLN A 70 -17.44 -10.81 15.36
N GLY A 71 -17.51 -11.63 14.30
CA GLY A 71 -18.70 -11.75 13.49
C GLY A 71 -19.90 -12.28 14.25
N GLU A 72 -19.67 -13.02 15.31
CA GLU A 72 -20.73 -13.53 16.18
C GLU A 72 -21.04 -12.58 17.34
N THR A 73 -20.29 -11.50 17.47
CA THR A 73 -20.37 -10.61 18.63
C THR A 73 -20.98 -9.25 18.29
N LEU A 74 -20.35 -8.51 17.37
CA LEU A 74 -20.79 -7.17 17.03
C LEU A 74 -20.07 -6.72 15.77
N TRP A 75 -20.83 -6.31 14.75
CA TRP A 75 -20.24 -5.95 13.46
C TRP A 75 -19.98 -4.45 13.33
N HIS A 76 -20.96 -3.62 13.73
CA HIS A 76 -20.96 -2.20 13.38
C HIS A 76 -21.83 -1.42 14.36
N THR A 77 -21.35 -0.24 14.76
CA THR A 77 -22.12 0.63 15.66
C THR A 77 -22.09 2.09 15.21
N SER A 78 -21.38 2.40 14.12
CA SER A 78 -21.04 3.77 13.71
C SER A 78 -20.17 4.46 14.77
N ASN A 79 -19.85 5.72 14.53
CA ASN A 79 -19.01 6.49 15.45
C ASN A 79 -19.86 7.36 16.41
N VAL A 80 -21.17 7.15 16.40
CA VAL A 80 -22.02 7.66 17.50
C VAL A 80 -21.68 6.91 18.78
N PHE A 81 -21.25 5.65 18.66
CA PHE A 81 -20.78 4.84 19.78
C PHE A 81 -19.38 4.35 19.49
N THR A 82 -18.56 4.20 20.52
CA THR A 82 -17.26 3.58 20.30
C THR A 82 -17.34 2.07 20.55
N ASN A 83 -16.21 1.37 20.39
CA ASN A 83 -16.21 -0.08 20.58
C ASN A 83 -14.82 -0.53 21.03
N GLU A 84 -14.78 -1.67 21.71
CA GLU A 84 -13.51 -2.14 22.28
C GLU A 84 -12.47 -2.53 21.23
N PRO A 85 -12.82 -3.26 20.15
CA PRO A 85 -11.78 -3.59 19.18
C PRO A 85 -11.07 -2.37 18.58
N ALA A 86 -11.80 -1.30 18.28
CA ALA A 86 -11.18 -0.08 17.76
C ALA A 86 -10.26 0.56 18.81
N LEU A 87 -10.68 0.57 20.07
CA LEU A 87 -9.86 1.16 21.13
C LEU A 87 -8.61 0.33 21.37
N ARG A 88 -8.72 -1.01 21.33
CA ARG A 88 -7.54 -1.87 21.46
C ARG A 88 -6.56 -1.67 20.31
N LEU A 89 -7.06 -1.62 19.08
CA LEU A 89 -6.17 -1.41 17.92
C LEU A 89 -5.51 -0.04 18.00
N GLY A 90 -6.29 0.97 18.40
CA GLY A 90 -5.71 2.31 18.58
C GLY A 90 -4.57 2.30 19.59
N ARG A 91 -4.78 1.65 20.73
CA ARG A 91 -3.73 1.55 21.76
C ARG A 91 -2.49 0.83 21.23
N LYS A 92 -2.68 -0.27 20.49
CA LYS A 92 -1.55 -1.01 19.91
C LYS A 92 -0.74 -0.13 18.96
N LEU A 93 -1.41 0.62 18.10
CA LEU A 93 -0.71 1.47 17.13
C LEU A 93 0.02 2.62 17.82
N ILE A 94 -0.61 3.25 18.81
CA ILE A 94 0.01 4.37 19.53
C ILE A 94 1.20 3.88 20.33
N ASP A 95 1.08 2.76 21.01
CA ASP A 95 2.20 2.24 21.83
C ASP A 95 3.39 1.83 20.96
N ALA A 96 3.18 1.50 19.68
CA ALA A 96 4.25 0.99 18.81
C ALA A 96 4.86 2.05 17.91
N THR A 97 4.32 3.28 17.88
CA THR A 97 4.75 4.28 16.89
C THR A 97 4.96 5.64 17.59
N PHE A 98 5.29 6.66 16.78
CA PHE A 98 5.40 8.04 17.24
C PHE A 98 4.05 8.65 17.61
N ALA A 99 2.97 8.04 17.15
CA ALA A 99 1.64 8.66 17.18
C ALA A 99 1.07 8.72 18.59
N GLU A 100 0.21 9.69 18.79
CA GLU A 100 -0.54 9.87 20.03
C GLU A 100 -2.04 9.82 19.80
N ARG A 101 -2.47 9.89 18.52
CA ARG A 101 -3.89 9.83 18.14
C ARG A 101 -4.02 9.08 16.83
N VAL A 102 -5.15 8.40 16.64
CA VAL A 102 -5.43 7.66 15.42
C VAL A 102 -6.89 7.86 15.03
N LEU A 103 -7.14 7.92 13.73
CA LEU A 103 -8.51 7.89 13.19
C LEU A 103 -8.58 6.74 12.20
N PHE A 104 -9.56 5.85 12.38
CA PHE A 104 -9.73 4.70 11.50
C PHE A 104 -10.69 5.01 10.36
N MET A 105 -10.33 4.54 9.17
CA MET A 105 -11.15 4.63 7.98
C MET A 105 -11.16 3.24 7.33
N ASN A 106 -11.55 3.14 6.05
CA ASN A 106 -11.75 1.82 5.43
C ASN A 106 -10.78 1.51 4.28
N SER A 107 -10.11 2.52 3.77
CA SER A 107 -9.27 2.37 2.58
C SER A 107 -8.11 3.35 2.66
N GLY A 108 -7.07 3.07 1.87
CA GLY A 108 -5.93 3.96 1.79
C GLY A 108 -6.30 5.35 1.30
N THR A 109 -7.21 5.42 0.32
CA THR A 109 -7.64 6.73 -0.16
C THR A 109 -8.33 7.53 0.94
N GLU A 110 -9.13 6.88 1.80
CA GLU A 110 -9.78 7.57 2.90
C GLU A 110 -8.79 8.04 3.97
N ALA A 111 -7.79 7.21 4.28
CA ALA A 111 -6.76 7.62 5.23
C ALA A 111 -5.99 8.83 4.71
N ASN A 112 -5.66 8.83 3.43
CA ASN A 112 -4.95 9.95 2.83
C ASN A 112 -5.85 11.19 2.73
N GLU A 113 -7.12 11.01 2.41
CA GLU A 113 -8.07 12.13 2.42
C GLU A 113 -8.07 12.81 3.79
N THR A 114 -8.12 11.99 4.85
CA THR A 114 -8.07 12.48 6.22
C THR A 114 -6.78 13.26 6.48
N ALA A 115 -5.65 12.70 6.05
CA ALA A 115 -4.34 13.32 6.27
C ALA A 115 -4.23 14.67 5.57
N PHE A 116 -4.67 14.73 4.32
CA PHE A 116 -4.53 15.97 3.54
C PHE A 116 -5.48 17.05 4.08
N LYS A 117 -6.69 16.66 4.48
CA LYS A 117 -7.63 17.61 5.11
C LYS A 117 -7.07 18.12 6.43
N LEU A 118 -6.51 17.22 7.26
CA LEU A 118 -5.96 17.63 8.54
C LEU A 118 -4.78 18.59 8.35
N ALA A 119 -3.89 18.29 7.38
CA ALA A 119 -2.74 19.16 7.14
C ALA A 119 -3.18 20.55 6.74
N ARG A 120 -4.15 20.67 5.85
CA ARG A 120 -4.67 21.98 5.45
C ARG A 120 -5.38 22.68 6.60
N HIS A 121 -6.16 21.95 7.36
CA HIS A 121 -6.91 22.56 8.46
C HIS A 121 -5.97 22.99 9.58
N TYR A 122 -4.98 22.18 9.90
CA TYR A 122 -3.99 22.54 10.91
C TYR A 122 -3.28 23.84 10.53
N ALA A 123 -2.84 23.94 9.27
CA ALA A 123 -2.17 25.16 8.80
C ALA A 123 -3.11 26.36 8.90
N CYS A 124 -4.36 26.18 8.54
CA CYS A 124 -5.35 27.26 8.59
C CYS A 124 -5.54 27.79 10.00
N VAL A 125 -5.72 26.91 10.98
CA VAL A 125 -6.03 27.36 12.34
C VAL A 125 -4.81 27.73 13.16
N ARG A 126 -3.63 27.17 12.83
CA ARG A 126 -2.40 27.47 13.59
C ARG A 126 -1.56 28.57 12.97
N HIS A 127 -1.72 28.83 11.68
CA HIS A 127 -0.86 29.80 10.97
C HIS A 127 -1.70 30.77 10.17
N SER A 128 -2.23 30.39 9.02
CA SER A 128 -2.91 31.31 8.13
C SER A 128 -3.82 30.54 7.18
N PRO A 129 -5.00 31.11 6.84
CA PRO A 129 -5.85 30.47 5.83
C PRO A 129 -5.23 30.44 4.44
N PHE A 130 -4.14 31.19 4.23
CA PHE A 130 -3.42 31.16 2.94
C PHE A 130 -2.34 30.11 2.87
N LYS A 131 -2.10 29.35 3.94
CA LYS A 131 -1.08 28.30 3.99
C LYS A 131 -1.72 27.00 3.50
N THR A 132 -1.81 26.85 2.18
CA THR A 132 -2.60 25.78 1.57
C THR A 132 -1.82 24.87 0.62
N LYS A 133 -0.56 25.24 0.29
CA LYS A 133 0.20 24.51 -0.73
C LYS A 133 0.60 23.12 -0.24
N ILE A 134 0.33 22.11 -1.07
CA ILE A 134 0.80 20.75 -0.83
C ILE A 134 1.84 20.43 -1.90
N ILE A 135 3.02 19.99 -1.48
CA ILE A 135 4.06 19.50 -2.39
C ILE A 135 3.96 17.98 -2.43
N ALA A 136 3.93 17.45 -3.63
CA ALA A 136 3.83 16.00 -3.85
C ALA A 136 4.80 15.64 -4.97
N PHE A 137 4.84 14.34 -5.35
CA PHE A 137 5.91 13.88 -6.22
C PHE A 137 5.38 13.18 -7.46
N HIS A 138 6.09 13.35 -8.57
CA HIS A 138 5.77 12.64 -9.81
C HIS A 138 5.77 11.13 -9.53
N ASN A 139 4.87 10.42 -10.18
CA ASN A 139 4.70 8.98 -10.11
C ASN A 139 4.11 8.48 -8.78
N ALA A 140 3.80 9.37 -7.85
CA ALA A 140 3.20 8.96 -6.59
C ALA A 140 1.78 8.44 -6.78
N PHE A 141 1.35 7.57 -5.87
CA PHE A 141 -0.02 7.07 -5.85
C PHE A 141 -0.57 7.21 -4.43
N HIS A 142 -1.68 7.94 -4.27
CA HIS A 142 -2.27 8.17 -2.95
C HIS A 142 -3.75 7.82 -2.89
N GLY A 143 -4.30 7.24 -3.94
CA GLY A 143 -5.70 6.84 -3.97
C GLY A 143 -6.44 7.44 -5.16
N ARG A 144 -7.74 7.17 -5.21
CA ARG A 144 -8.56 7.54 -6.37
C ARG A 144 -9.67 8.54 -6.06
N SER A 145 -9.89 8.95 -4.82
CA SER A 145 -10.82 10.04 -4.55
C SER A 145 -10.27 11.34 -5.14
N LEU A 146 -11.11 12.33 -5.37
CA LEU A 146 -10.71 13.50 -6.15
C LEU A 146 -9.50 14.21 -5.52
N PHE A 147 -9.50 14.39 -4.21
CA PHE A 147 -8.36 15.04 -3.57
C PHE A 147 -7.12 14.15 -3.64
N THR A 148 -7.23 12.87 -3.26
CA THR A 148 -6.05 12.00 -3.22
C THR A 148 -5.49 11.74 -4.61
N VAL A 149 -6.34 11.59 -5.64
CA VAL A 149 -5.84 11.36 -7.00
C VAL A 149 -5.14 12.61 -7.53
N SER A 150 -5.57 13.79 -7.05
CA SER A 150 -4.96 15.05 -7.47
C SER A 150 -3.60 15.26 -6.79
N VAL A 151 -3.42 14.78 -5.56
CA VAL A 151 -2.10 14.79 -4.90
C VAL A 151 -1.19 13.74 -5.52
N GLY A 152 -1.76 12.63 -6.00
CA GLY A 152 -0.99 11.64 -6.74
C GLY A 152 -0.32 12.23 -7.96
N GLY A 153 0.77 11.61 -8.37
CA GLY A 153 1.62 12.16 -9.43
C GLY A 153 1.49 11.46 -10.77
N GLN A 154 0.30 10.95 -11.09
CA GLN A 154 0.07 10.22 -12.35
C GLN A 154 -1.13 10.82 -13.06
N PRO A 155 -0.89 11.78 -13.99
CA PRO A 155 -1.99 12.48 -14.67
C PRO A 155 -3.00 11.57 -15.35
N LYS A 156 -2.58 10.39 -15.80
CA LYS A 156 -3.51 9.44 -16.43
C LYS A 156 -4.65 9.04 -15.48
N TYR A 157 -4.45 9.15 -14.16
CA TYR A 157 -5.49 8.84 -13.20
C TYR A 157 -6.29 10.05 -12.75
N SER A 158 -5.71 11.25 -12.85
CA SER A 158 -6.32 12.45 -12.27
C SER A 158 -6.96 13.37 -13.31
N ASP A 159 -6.64 13.22 -14.59
CA ASP A 159 -7.20 14.09 -15.63
C ASP A 159 -8.60 13.65 -16.01
N GLY A 160 -9.43 14.61 -16.42
CA GLY A 160 -10.75 14.32 -16.97
C GLY A 160 -11.91 14.41 -16.00
N PHE A 161 -11.67 14.83 -14.76
CA PHE A 161 -12.71 14.87 -13.73
C PHE A 161 -13.06 16.30 -13.30
N GLY A 162 -12.78 17.27 -14.17
CA GLY A 162 -13.07 18.66 -13.85
C GLY A 162 -11.99 19.31 -13.01
N PRO A 163 -12.32 20.42 -12.35
CA PRO A 163 -11.30 21.15 -11.58
C PRO A 163 -10.74 20.30 -10.44
N LYS A 164 -9.43 20.31 -10.32
CA LYS A 164 -8.75 19.62 -9.21
C LYS A 164 -8.68 20.56 -8.02
N PRO A 165 -8.59 20.03 -6.79
CA PRO A 165 -8.31 20.90 -5.65
C PRO A 165 -7.06 21.73 -5.92
N ALA A 166 -7.12 23.01 -5.57
CA ALA A 166 -6.07 23.97 -5.92
C ALA A 166 -4.83 23.79 -5.07
N ASP A 167 -3.74 24.34 -5.55
CA ASP A 167 -2.52 24.56 -4.78
C ASP A 167 -1.80 23.26 -4.45
N ILE A 168 -1.73 22.37 -5.42
CA ILE A 168 -0.98 21.11 -5.33
C ILE A 168 0.14 21.19 -6.38
N ILE A 169 1.38 21.03 -5.95
CA ILE A 169 2.55 21.19 -6.82
C ILE A 169 3.34 19.89 -6.81
N HIS A 170 3.66 19.38 -7.99
CA HIS A 170 4.41 18.14 -8.14
C HIS A 170 5.84 18.43 -8.58
N VAL A 171 6.79 17.72 -7.96
CA VAL A 171 8.20 17.81 -8.32
C VAL A 171 8.79 16.40 -8.40
N PRO A 172 9.99 16.24 -8.98
CA PRO A 172 10.57 14.90 -9.06
C PRO A 172 10.90 14.31 -7.69
N PHE A 173 10.65 13.02 -7.57
CA PHE A 173 10.99 12.24 -6.37
C PHE A 173 12.51 12.16 -6.23
N ASN A 174 13.00 12.16 -5.00
CA ASN A 174 14.43 12.11 -4.68
C ASN A 174 15.22 13.34 -5.17
N ASP A 175 14.53 14.46 -5.39
CA ASP A 175 15.16 15.69 -5.86
C ASP A 175 14.88 16.80 -4.84
N LEU A 176 15.75 16.88 -3.83
CA LEU A 176 15.55 17.87 -2.75
C LEU A 176 15.67 19.29 -3.28
N HIS A 177 16.52 19.51 -4.28
CA HIS A 177 16.66 20.83 -4.86
C HIS A 177 15.35 21.31 -5.48
N ALA A 178 14.62 20.42 -6.15
CA ALA A 178 13.33 20.76 -6.74
C ALA A 178 12.29 21.12 -5.65
N VAL A 179 12.35 20.42 -4.51
CA VAL A 179 11.47 20.78 -3.38
C VAL A 179 11.79 22.17 -2.87
N LYS A 180 13.07 22.48 -2.66
CA LYS A 180 13.48 23.80 -2.18
C LYS A 180 12.99 24.91 -3.10
N ALA A 181 13.00 24.66 -4.41
CA ALA A 181 12.63 25.70 -5.38
C ALA A 181 11.17 26.11 -5.28
N VAL A 182 10.28 25.24 -4.78
CA VAL A 182 8.84 25.53 -4.73
C VAL A 182 8.28 25.68 -3.31
N MET A 183 9.10 25.37 -2.30
CA MET A 183 8.65 25.41 -0.91
C MET A 183 8.79 26.82 -0.33
N ASP A 184 7.78 27.24 0.41
CA ASP A 184 7.80 28.53 1.09
C ASP A 184 6.88 28.45 2.31
N ASP A 185 6.63 29.60 2.95
CA ASP A 185 5.84 29.62 4.17
C ASP A 185 4.34 29.42 3.92
N HIS A 186 3.91 29.37 2.66
CA HIS A 186 2.54 29.01 2.31
C HIS A 186 2.38 27.49 2.11
N THR A 187 3.44 26.71 2.25
CA THR A 187 3.38 25.26 2.14
C THR A 187 2.86 24.68 3.43
N CYS A 188 1.73 23.94 3.37
CA CYS A 188 1.18 23.31 4.55
C CYS A 188 1.66 21.88 4.74
N ALA A 189 2.06 21.20 3.66
CA ALA A 189 2.45 19.81 3.76
C ALA A 189 3.34 19.40 2.60
N VAL A 190 4.20 18.42 2.89
CA VAL A 190 4.88 17.62 1.87
C VAL A 190 4.39 16.19 2.04
N VAL A 191 3.87 15.59 0.98
CA VAL A 191 3.31 14.24 1.01
C VAL A 191 4.24 13.31 0.23
N VAL A 192 4.71 12.25 0.88
CA VAL A 192 5.68 11.36 0.27
C VAL A 192 5.43 9.91 0.69
N GLU A 193 5.63 8.98 -0.25
CA GLU A 193 5.74 7.56 0.06
C GLU A 193 7.23 7.28 0.30
N PRO A 194 7.62 6.74 1.46
CA PRO A 194 9.04 6.38 1.63
C PRO A 194 9.55 5.44 0.55
N ILE A 195 8.66 4.58 0.03
CA ILE A 195 8.93 3.79 -1.17
C ILE A 195 7.72 3.98 -2.08
N GLN A 196 7.94 4.50 -3.28
CA GLN A 196 6.85 4.59 -4.25
C GLN A 196 6.56 3.19 -4.78
N GLY A 197 5.43 2.62 -4.39
CA GLY A 197 5.09 1.25 -4.80
C GLY A 197 4.57 1.19 -6.23
N GLU A 198 3.53 1.95 -6.52
CA GLU A 198 2.94 1.98 -7.86
C GLU A 198 3.85 2.68 -8.86
N GLY A 199 4.68 3.56 -8.39
CA GLY A 199 5.58 4.36 -9.24
C GLY A 199 6.89 3.69 -9.58
N GLY A 200 6.96 2.36 -9.55
CA GLY A 200 8.15 1.65 -10.00
C GLY A 200 9.00 1.06 -8.89
N VAL A 201 8.48 0.94 -7.70
CA VAL A 201 9.21 0.45 -6.52
C VAL A 201 10.50 1.24 -6.33
N GLN A 202 10.35 2.54 -6.13
CA GLN A 202 11.47 3.46 -5.96
C GLN A 202 11.55 3.91 -4.50
N ALA A 203 12.66 3.58 -3.83
CA ALA A 203 12.85 3.98 -2.45
C ALA A 203 13.42 5.39 -2.38
N ALA A 204 12.95 6.14 -1.38
CA ALA A 204 13.56 7.43 -1.08
C ALA A 204 14.98 7.22 -0.57
N THR A 205 15.89 8.11 -0.95
CA THR A 205 17.21 8.09 -0.33
C THR A 205 17.11 8.61 1.10
N PRO A 206 17.98 8.15 2.00
CA PRO A 206 17.97 8.71 3.36
C PRO A 206 18.16 10.22 3.38
N GLU A 207 19.02 10.75 2.51
CA GLU A 207 19.26 12.18 2.43
C GLU A 207 18.01 12.95 2.03
N PHE A 208 17.22 12.36 1.13
CA PHE A 208 15.99 13.01 0.67
C PHE A 208 14.99 13.15 1.81
N LEU A 209 14.72 12.06 2.54
CA LEU A 209 13.74 12.12 3.63
C LEU A 209 14.22 13.01 4.76
N LYS A 210 15.51 12.96 5.10
CA LYS A 210 16.07 13.85 6.11
C LYS A 210 15.94 15.31 5.68
N GLY A 211 16.21 15.58 4.41
CA GLY A 211 16.07 16.94 3.88
C GLY A 211 14.64 17.42 3.89
N LEU A 212 13.68 16.53 3.58
CA LEU A 212 12.26 16.91 3.67
C LEU A 212 11.88 17.26 5.10
N ARG A 213 12.37 16.47 6.09
CA ARG A 213 12.08 16.75 7.48
C ARG A 213 12.61 18.13 7.86
N ASP A 214 13.85 18.42 7.49
CA ASP A 214 14.46 19.73 7.81
C ASP A 214 13.71 20.88 7.15
N LEU A 215 13.34 20.73 5.88
CA LEU A 215 12.60 21.78 5.16
C LEU A 215 11.21 22.02 5.75
N CYS A 216 10.51 20.93 6.10
CA CYS A 216 9.20 21.06 6.71
C CYS A 216 9.30 21.79 8.05
N ASP A 217 10.32 21.45 8.85
CA ASP A 217 10.51 22.13 10.13
C ASP A 217 10.80 23.61 9.91
N LYS A 218 11.63 23.94 8.94
CA LYS A 218 11.99 25.33 8.65
C LYS A 218 10.78 26.16 8.25
N HIS A 219 9.89 25.60 7.42
CA HIS A 219 8.74 26.35 6.89
C HIS A 219 7.44 26.06 7.64
N GLN A 220 7.52 25.30 8.73
CA GLN A 220 6.36 24.95 9.54
C GLN A 220 5.28 24.24 8.71
N ALA A 221 5.73 23.38 7.80
CA ALA A 221 4.87 22.48 7.03
C ALA A 221 4.86 21.12 7.68
N LEU A 222 3.81 20.35 7.45
CA LEU A 222 3.72 18.99 7.98
C LEU A 222 4.30 18.00 6.99
N LEU A 223 5.05 17.02 7.50
CA LEU A 223 5.60 15.94 6.70
C LEU A 223 4.65 14.75 6.81
N VAL A 224 4.04 14.37 5.69
CA VAL A 224 3.06 13.29 5.64
C VAL A 224 3.69 12.09 4.92
N PHE A 225 3.81 10.98 5.65
CA PHE A 225 4.29 9.74 5.04
C PHE A 225 3.10 8.86 4.69
N ASP A 226 2.93 8.58 3.41
CA ASP A 226 1.97 7.59 2.95
C ASP A 226 2.63 6.23 3.04
N GLU A 227 2.29 5.48 4.08
CA GLU A 227 2.81 4.13 4.25
C GLU A 227 1.73 3.07 4.00
N VAL A 228 0.78 3.38 3.12
CA VAL A 228 -0.29 2.45 2.78
C VAL A 228 0.29 1.17 2.19
N GLN A 229 1.27 1.28 1.29
CA GLN A 229 1.87 0.08 0.69
C GLN A 229 3.13 -0.37 1.39
N CYS A 230 3.97 0.53 1.87
CA CYS A 230 5.26 0.14 2.43
C CYS A 230 5.24 -0.10 3.95
N GLY A 231 4.11 0.16 4.61
CA GLY A 231 4.02 -0.01 6.05
C GLY A 231 3.66 -1.42 6.49
N MET A 232 3.43 -1.56 7.77
CA MET A 232 2.98 -2.79 8.41
C MET A 232 3.89 -3.98 8.11
N GLY A 233 5.20 -3.77 8.31
CA GLY A 233 6.17 -4.85 8.25
C GLY A 233 6.78 -5.10 6.89
N ARG A 234 6.24 -4.50 5.84
CA ARG A 234 6.64 -4.80 4.46
C ARG A 234 8.15 -4.62 4.22
N THR A 235 8.74 -3.63 4.87
CA THR A 235 10.16 -3.31 4.67
C THR A 235 11.10 -3.93 5.69
N GLY A 236 10.57 -4.65 6.70
CA GLY A 236 11.39 -5.24 7.76
C GLY A 236 11.29 -4.51 9.09
N ASP A 237 10.77 -3.30 9.08
CA ASP A 237 10.36 -2.58 10.29
C ASP A 237 8.85 -2.45 10.28
N LEU A 238 8.24 -2.21 11.43
CA LEU A 238 6.78 -2.08 11.46
C LEU A 238 6.31 -1.01 10.48
N PHE A 239 6.98 0.13 10.45
CA PHE A 239 6.76 1.17 9.45
C PHE A 239 8.10 1.63 8.90
N ALA A 240 8.13 2.00 7.61
CA ALA A 240 9.37 2.34 6.93
C ALA A 240 10.07 3.55 7.57
N TYR A 241 9.31 4.48 8.18
CA TYR A 241 9.95 5.64 8.79
C TYR A 241 10.96 5.22 9.87
N MET A 242 10.72 4.08 10.51
CA MET A 242 11.63 3.60 11.56
C MET A 242 12.98 3.19 10.97
N HIS A 243 12.96 2.63 9.76
CA HIS A 243 14.21 2.29 9.06
C HIS A 243 15.03 3.54 8.77
N TYR A 244 14.36 4.59 8.31
CA TYR A 244 15.05 5.83 7.93
C TYR A 244 15.46 6.69 9.11
N GLY A 245 14.86 6.47 10.28
CA GLY A 245 15.08 7.33 11.42
C GLY A 245 14.55 8.75 11.23
N VAL A 246 13.53 8.90 10.39
CA VAL A 246 12.90 10.19 10.10
C VAL A 246 11.43 10.07 10.47
N THR A 247 11.01 10.82 11.48
CA THR A 247 9.64 10.72 11.99
C THR A 247 8.74 11.71 11.28
N PRO A 248 7.66 11.23 10.66
CA PRO A 248 6.71 12.16 10.02
C PRO A 248 5.80 12.82 11.05
N ASP A 249 5.07 13.84 10.62
CA ASP A 249 4.01 14.44 11.43
C ASP A 249 2.70 13.65 11.32
N ILE A 250 2.43 13.11 10.15
CA ILE A 250 1.24 12.31 9.87
C ILE A 250 1.68 11.07 9.10
N LEU A 251 1.10 9.93 9.45
CA LEU A 251 1.37 8.67 8.75
C LEU A 251 0.03 8.01 8.40
N THR A 252 -0.06 7.47 7.17
CA THR A 252 -1.26 6.73 6.77
C THR A 252 -0.92 5.27 6.52
N SER A 253 -1.85 4.39 6.87
CA SER A 253 -1.68 2.94 6.79
C SER A 253 -2.98 2.31 6.32
N ALA A 254 -2.87 1.23 5.53
CA ALA A 254 -4.01 0.44 5.08
C ALA A 254 -3.48 -0.91 4.62
N LYS A 255 -4.02 -1.47 3.56
CA LYS A 255 -3.52 -2.72 2.96
C LYS A 255 -3.19 -3.77 4.03
N ALA A 256 -1.90 -3.98 4.31
CA ALA A 256 -1.46 -5.00 5.26
C ALA A 256 -2.00 -4.81 6.68
N LEU A 257 -2.43 -3.61 7.03
CA LEU A 257 -3.02 -3.35 8.35
C LEU A 257 -4.18 -4.31 8.64
N GLY A 258 -5.02 -4.57 7.63
CA GLY A 258 -6.12 -5.51 7.78
C GLY A 258 -5.84 -6.91 7.28
N GLY A 259 -4.70 -7.12 6.63
CA GLY A 259 -4.32 -8.43 6.15
C GLY A 259 -5.27 -9.03 5.12
N GLY A 260 -6.11 -8.22 4.52
CA GLY A 260 -7.14 -8.62 3.57
C GLY A 260 -8.51 -8.06 3.89
N PHE A 261 -8.72 -7.63 5.13
CA PHE A 261 -9.98 -6.99 5.51
C PHE A 261 -9.84 -5.47 5.33
N PRO A 262 -10.84 -4.79 4.74
CA PRO A 262 -10.72 -3.35 4.50
C PRO A 262 -10.67 -2.55 5.82
N VAL A 263 -9.55 -1.89 6.04
CA VAL A 263 -9.35 -1.03 7.20
C VAL A 263 -8.17 -0.13 6.91
N SER A 264 -8.22 1.11 7.39
CA SER A 264 -7.09 2.03 7.28
C SER A 264 -7.03 2.91 8.51
N ALA A 265 -5.91 3.61 8.65
CA ALA A 265 -5.65 4.46 9.81
C ALA A 265 -4.83 5.68 9.40
N MET A 266 -5.16 6.81 10.02
CA MET A 266 -4.35 8.02 9.95
C MET A 266 -3.82 8.27 11.36
N LEU A 267 -2.50 8.35 11.48
CA LEU A 267 -1.82 8.48 12.77
C LEU A 267 -1.12 9.83 12.86
N THR A 268 -1.21 10.49 14.01
CA THR A 268 -0.54 11.78 14.19
C THR A 268 -0.31 12.06 15.67
N THR A 269 0.27 13.23 15.96
CA THR A 269 0.50 13.67 17.33
C THR A 269 -0.75 14.34 17.89
N GLN A 270 -0.80 14.47 19.21
CA GLN A 270 -1.91 15.17 19.86
C GLN A 270 -2.00 16.64 19.41
N GLU A 271 -0.87 17.28 19.27
CA GLU A 271 -0.85 18.71 18.90
C GLU A 271 -1.49 18.93 17.53
N ILE A 272 -1.16 18.06 16.55
CA ILE A 272 -1.73 18.20 15.22
C ILE A 272 -3.19 17.75 15.21
N ALA A 273 -3.49 16.65 15.89
CA ALA A 273 -4.87 16.15 15.97
C ALA A 273 -5.83 17.18 16.56
N SER A 274 -5.35 18.03 17.45
CA SER A 274 -6.20 19.02 18.13
C SER A 274 -6.74 20.09 17.17
N ALA A 275 -6.26 20.16 15.94
CA ALA A 275 -6.84 21.04 14.94
C ALA A 275 -8.21 20.58 14.46
N PHE A 276 -8.48 19.28 14.54
CA PHE A 276 -9.80 18.73 14.25
C PHE A 276 -10.65 18.74 15.54
N HIS A 277 -11.93 18.93 15.38
CA HIS A 277 -12.88 18.85 16.49
C HIS A 277 -14.08 18.06 16.03
N VAL A 278 -15.01 17.84 16.93
CA VAL A 278 -16.23 17.08 16.60
C VAL A 278 -16.90 17.72 15.39
N GLY A 279 -17.14 16.91 14.35
CA GLY A 279 -17.73 17.38 13.12
C GLY A 279 -16.74 17.71 12.00
N SER A 280 -15.44 17.80 12.30
CA SER A 280 -14.46 18.20 11.28
C SER A 280 -14.36 17.18 10.15
N HIS A 281 -14.49 15.89 10.47
CA HIS A 281 -14.30 14.81 9.51
C HIS A 281 -14.99 13.58 10.06
N GLY A 282 -15.22 12.57 9.23
CA GLY A 282 -15.88 11.37 9.73
C GLY A 282 -16.01 10.27 8.71
N SER A 283 -16.53 9.17 9.18
CA SER A 283 -16.78 7.98 8.38
C SER A 283 -17.88 7.18 9.09
N THR A 284 -18.80 6.63 8.31
CA THR A 284 -19.81 5.75 8.88
C THR A 284 -19.19 4.44 9.37
N TYR A 285 -18.35 3.81 8.55
CA TYR A 285 -17.80 2.48 8.84
C TYR A 285 -16.44 2.50 9.50
N GLY A 286 -15.71 3.60 9.40
CA GLY A 286 -14.33 3.63 9.90
C GLY A 286 -14.27 3.35 11.38
N GLY A 287 -13.44 2.38 11.77
CA GLY A 287 -13.32 1.97 13.16
C GLY A 287 -14.32 0.92 13.59
N ASN A 288 -15.02 0.27 12.63
CA ASN A 288 -16.01 -0.74 13.01
C ASN A 288 -15.31 -1.91 13.72
N PRO A 289 -16.05 -2.54 14.66
CA PRO A 289 -15.41 -3.60 15.46
C PRO A 289 -14.94 -4.80 14.66
N LEU A 290 -15.62 -5.15 13.57
CA LEU A 290 -15.23 -6.31 12.79
C LEU A 290 -13.86 -6.09 12.14
N ALA A 291 -13.68 -4.95 11.47
CA ALA A 291 -12.41 -4.61 10.84
C ALA A 291 -11.28 -4.49 11.87
N CYS A 292 -11.56 -3.85 13.00
CA CYS A 292 -10.52 -3.61 14.00
C CYS A 292 -10.12 -4.87 14.73
N ALA A 293 -11.02 -5.83 14.88
CA ALA A 293 -10.67 -7.13 15.48
C ALA A 293 -9.71 -7.89 14.56
N VAL A 294 -10.00 -7.91 13.26
CA VAL A 294 -9.12 -8.60 12.31
C VAL A 294 -7.76 -7.89 12.23
N ALA A 295 -7.76 -6.56 12.15
CA ALA A 295 -6.51 -5.81 12.11
C ALA A 295 -5.69 -5.98 13.38
N GLY A 296 -6.35 -6.07 14.53
CA GLY A 296 -5.64 -6.33 15.79
C GLY A 296 -4.91 -7.66 15.77
N ALA A 297 -5.56 -8.70 15.23
CA ALA A 297 -4.93 -10.01 15.11
C ALA A 297 -3.75 -9.96 14.13
N ALA A 298 -3.90 -9.24 13.03
CA ALA A 298 -2.79 -9.07 12.07
C ALA A 298 -1.62 -8.35 12.72
N PHE A 299 -1.90 -7.26 13.43
CA PHE A 299 -0.88 -6.48 14.11
C PHE A 299 -0.06 -7.35 15.08
N ASP A 300 -0.76 -8.18 15.88
CA ASP A 300 -0.09 -8.99 16.88
C ASP A 300 0.90 -9.98 16.27
N ILE A 301 0.65 -10.45 15.06
CA ILE A 301 1.55 -11.38 14.39
C ILE A 301 2.68 -10.61 13.69
N ILE A 302 2.33 -9.54 12.98
CA ILE A 302 3.32 -8.80 12.19
C ILE A 302 4.35 -8.13 13.11
N ASN A 303 3.89 -7.51 14.20
CA ASN A 303 4.80 -6.76 15.07
C ASN A 303 5.50 -7.69 16.05
N THR A 304 6.25 -8.65 15.53
CA THR A 304 7.07 -9.57 16.31
C THR A 304 8.46 -9.63 15.68
N PRO A 305 9.50 -9.89 16.50
CA PRO A 305 10.84 -10.07 15.93
C PRO A 305 10.88 -11.22 14.91
N GLU A 306 10.11 -12.27 15.14
CA GLU A 306 10.09 -13.42 14.24
C GLU A 306 9.70 -13.01 12.83
N VAL A 307 8.65 -12.23 12.68
CA VAL A 307 8.19 -11.81 11.35
C VAL A 307 9.11 -10.71 10.81
N LEU A 308 9.37 -9.70 11.59
CA LEU A 308 10.10 -8.55 11.08
C LEU A 308 11.55 -8.86 10.75
N UNK A 309 12.07 -9.58 11.48
CA UNK A 309 13.39 -9.96 11.28
C UNK A 309 13.52 -10.90 10.21
N GLY A 310 12.55 -11.67 9.97
CA GLY A 310 12.55 -12.66 8.90
C GLY A 310 12.45 -12.07 7.49
N ILE A 311 12.04 -10.85 7.37
CA ILE A 311 11.86 -10.20 6.08
C ILE A 311 13.16 -10.17 5.29
N HIS A 312 14.27 -9.91 5.95
CA HIS A 312 15.56 -9.76 5.25
C HIS A 312 16.01 -11.06 4.61
N THR A 313 15.85 -12.18 5.31
CA THR A 313 16.21 -13.48 4.75
C THR A 313 15.35 -13.80 3.53
N LYS A 314 14.05 -13.54 3.63
CA LYS A 314 13.14 -13.80 2.52
C LYS A 314 13.47 -12.92 1.32
N ARG A 315 13.81 -11.65 1.57
CA ARG A 315 14.24 -10.75 0.51
C ARG A 315 15.47 -11.31 -0.20
N GLN A 316 16.46 -11.77 0.56
CA GLN A 316 17.68 -12.33 -0.04
C GLN A 316 17.34 -13.49 -0.97
N GLN A 317 16.41 -14.34 -0.56
CA GLN A 317 16.00 -15.47 -1.38
C GLN A 317 15.39 -15.01 -2.70
N PHE A 318 14.48 -14.03 -2.64
CA PHE A 318 13.88 -13.47 -3.87
C PHE A 318 14.94 -12.85 -4.77
N VAL A 319 15.84 -12.06 -4.19
CA VAL A 319 16.87 -11.35 -4.98
C VAL A 319 17.80 -12.36 -5.65
N GLN A 320 18.19 -13.43 -4.93
CA GLN A 320 19.05 -14.46 -5.51
C GLN A 320 18.36 -15.13 -6.71
N HIS A 321 17.07 -15.40 -6.61
CA HIS A 321 16.33 -15.98 -7.75
C HIS A 321 16.28 -14.99 -8.91
N LEU A 322 16.04 -13.71 -8.63
CA LEU A 322 15.97 -12.71 -9.70
C LEU A 322 17.34 -12.53 -10.37
N GLN A 323 18.41 -12.56 -9.59
CA GLN A 323 19.78 -12.50 -10.15
C GLN A 323 20.08 -13.69 -11.02
N ALA A 324 19.66 -14.90 -10.61
CA ALA A 324 19.85 -16.10 -11.42
C ALA A 324 19.08 -16.02 -12.74
N ILE A 325 17.86 -15.50 -12.70
CA ILE A 325 17.07 -15.29 -13.91
C ILE A 325 17.77 -14.30 -14.82
N ASP A 326 18.31 -13.22 -14.26
CA ASP A 326 19.02 -12.23 -15.05
C ASP A 326 20.31 -12.81 -15.67
N GLU A 327 21.04 -13.65 -14.94
CA GLU A 327 22.22 -14.33 -15.48
C GLU A 327 21.88 -15.17 -16.69
N GLN A 328 20.73 -15.85 -16.63
CA GLN A 328 20.31 -16.73 -17.72
C GLN A 328 19.75 -15.97 -18.92
N PHE A 329 18.94 -14.95 -18.67
CA PHE A 329 18.13 -14.31 -19.73
C PHE A 329 18.51 -12.88 -20.03
N ASP A 330 19.30 -12.23 -19.18
CA ASP A 330 19.77 -10.85 -19.40
C ASP A 330 18.60 -9.87 -19.60
N ILE A 331 17.66 -9.87 -18.64
CA ILE A 331 16.43 -9.09 -18.80
C ILE A 331 16.30 -7.90 -17.85
N PHE A 332 17.05 -7.85 -16.74
CA PHE A 332 16.85 -6.79 -15.75
C PHE A 332 17.99 -5.78 -15.77
N SER A 333 17.64 -4.50 -15.72
CA SER A 333 18.63 -3.43 -15.55
C SER A 333 18.83 -3.08 -14.09
N ASP A 334 17.87 -3.42 -13.20
CA ASP A 334 17.98 -3.08 -11.80
C ASP A 334 17.03 -3.99 -11.00
N ILE A 335 17.48 -4.42 -9.84
CA ILE A 335 16.67 -5.13 -8.87
C ILE A 335 16.73 -4.31 -7.59
N ARG A 336 15.57 -3.82 -7.11
CA ARG A 336 15.57 -2.79 -6.07
C ARG A 336 14.36 -2.94 -5.14
N GLY A 337 14.16 -1.96 -4.28
CA GLY A 337 13.08 -1.95 -3.31
C GLY A 337 13.62 -2.12 -1.91
N MET A 338 12.75 -2.51 -1.00
CA MET A 338 13.12 -2.68 0.40
C MET A 338 12.26 -3.79 0.98
N GLY A 339 12.89 -4.70 1.71
CA GLY A 339 12.18 -5.83 2.29
C GLY A 339 11.44 -6.65 1.25
N LEU A 340 10.17 -6.90 1.49
CA LEU A 340 9.33 -7.67 0.57
C LEU A 340 8.44 -6.77 -0.28
N LEU A 341 8.96 -5.63 -0.66
CA LEU A 341 8.45 -4.82 -1.75
C LEU A 341 9.61 -4.73 -2.74
N ILE A 342 9.56 -5.55 -3.79
CA ILE A 342 10.69 -5.80 -4.68
C ILE A 342 10.31 -5.40 -6.10
N GLY A 343 11.17 -4.61 -6.74
CA GLY A 343 11.01 -4.22 -8.12
C GLY A 343 12.16 -4.74 -8.97
N ALA A 344 11.83 -5.27 -10.14
CA ALA A 344 12.82 -5.72 -11.11
C ALA A 344 12.54 -4.97 -12.41
N GLU A 345 13.40 -4.00 -12.72
CA GLU A 345 13.21 -3.17 -13.89
C GLU A 345 13.74 -3.87 -15.13
N LEU A 346 12.94 -3.87 -16.18
CA LEU A 346 13.31 -4.50 -17.43
C LEU A 346 14.34 -3.66 -18.18
N LYS A 347 15.23 -4.35 -18.91
CA LYS A 347 16.20 -3.67 -19.79
C LYS A 347 15.46 -2.95 -20.93
N PRO A 348 16.11 -1.95 -21.54
CA PRO A 348 15.46 -1.17 -22.61
C PRO A 348 14.90 -2.01 -23.74
N LYS A 349 15.50 -3.16 -24.07
CA LYS A 349 14.99 -3.99 -25.17
C LYS A 349 13.64 -4.62 -24.84
N TYR A 350 13.27 -4.66 -23.55
CA TYR A 350 11.94 -5.14 -23.13
C TYR A 350 11.04 -4.00 -22.65
N LYS A 351 11.37 -2.76 -22.99
CA LYS A 351 10.62 -1.60 -22.55
C LYS A 351 9.13 -1.75 -22.90
N GLY A 352 8.29 -1.46 -21.92
CA GLY A 352 6.85 -1.52 -22.10
C GLY A 352 6.24 -2.91 -21.98
N ARG A 353 7.05 -3.92 -21.66
CA ARG A 353 6.59 -5.31 -21.72
C ARG A 353 6.39 -5.97 -20.37
N ALA A 354 6.33 -5.21 -19.27
CA ALA A 354 6.11 -5.83 -17.97
C ALA A 354 4.84 -6.68 -17.94
N ARG A 355 3.80 -6.23 -18.63
CA ARG A 355 2.53 -6.94 -18.69
C ARG A 355 2.67 -8.30 -19.37
N ASP A 356 3.55 -8.43 -20.38
CA ASP A 356 3.79 -9.71 -21.03
C ASP A 356 4.34 -10.73 -20.05
N PHE A 357 5.27 -10.30 -19.21
CA PHE A 357 5.84 -11.19 -18.18
C PHE A 357 4.81 -11.54 -17.11
N LEU A 358 3.96 -10.58 -16.76
CA LEU A 358 2.89 -10.84 -15.79
C LEU A 358 1.94 -11.92 -16.32
N TYR A 359 1.50 -11.81 -17.57
CA TYR A 359 0.59 -12.79 -18.15
C TYR A 359 1.26 -14.15 -18.29
N ALA A 360 2.52 -14.18 -18.72
CA ALA A 360 3.24 -15.43 -18.83
C ALA A 360 3.42 -16.09 -17.45
N GLY A 361 3.64 -15.27 -16.42
CA GLY A 361 3.72 -15.76 -15.05
C GLY A 361 2.44 -16.47 -14.64
N ALA A 362 1.30 -15.86 -14.92
CA ALA A 362 0.01 -16.47 -14.59
C ALA A 362 -0.16 -17.82 -15.31
N GLU A 363 0.22 -17.88 -16.59
CA GLU A 363 0.16 -19.15 -17.32
C GLU A 363 1.04 -20.22 -16.66
N ALA A 364 2.20 -19.82 -16.16
CA ALA A 364 3.13 -20.73 -15.50
C ALA A 364 2.72 -21.03 -14.05
N GLY A 365 1.69 -20.38 -13.52
CA GLY A 365 1.21 -20.65 -12.19
C GLY A 365 1.79 -19.76 -11.10
N VAL A 366 2.20 -18.55 -11.45
CA VAL A 366 2.68 -17.59 -10.45
C VAL A 366 2.05 -16.22 -10.71
N MET A 367 1.52 -15.62 -9.65
CA MET A 367 0.89 -14.30 -9.73
C MET A 367 1.89 -13.26 -9.30
N VAL A 368 2.23 -12.34 -10.20
CA VAL A 368 3.11 -11.23 -9.92
C VAL A 368 2.40 -9.94 -10.30
N LEU A 369 3.03 -8.81 -10.01
CA LEU A 369 2.49 -7.49 -10.33
C LEU A 369 3.45 -6.78 -11.25
N ASN A 370 2.99 -5.65 -11.80
CA ASN A 370 3.90 -4.68 -12.41
C ASN A 370 3.71 -3.34 -11.69
N ALA A 371 4.73 -2.50 -11.79
CA ALA A 371 4.68 -1.14 -11.28
C ALA A 371 5.05 -0.24 -12.45
N GLY A 372 4.03 0.14 -13.24
CA GLY A 372 4.25 0.79 -14.52
C GLY A 372 4.55 -0.22 -15.59
N ALA A 373 4.97 0.27 -16.76
CA ALA A 373 5.12 -0.58 -17.95
C ALA A 373 6.46 -1.34 -17.99
N ASP A 374 7.41 -0.96 -17.14
CA ASP A 374 8.79 -1.43 -17.25
C ASP A 374 9.31 -2.17 -16.02
N VAL A 375 8.51 -2.32 -14.97
CA VAL A 375 8.98 -2.89 -13.70
C VAL A 375 8.09 -4.05 -13.28
N MET A 376 8.70 -5.21 -13.02
CA MET A 376 8.01 -6.32 -12.36
C MET A 376 8.03 -6.07 -10.87
N ARG A 377 6.90 -6.32 -10.18
CA ARG A 377 6.78 -6.05 -8.76
C ARG A 377 6.35 -7.32 -8.03
N PHE A 378 7.01 -7.59 -6.90
CA PHE A 378 6.74 -8.73 -6.05
C PHE A 378 6.41 -8.23 -4.66
N ALA A 379 5.25 -8.64 -4.14
CA ALA A 379 4.79 -8.22 -2.82
C ALA A 379 4.16 -9.42 -2.11
N PRO A 380 4.97 -10.45 -1.83
CA PRO A 380 4.45 -11.70 -1.25
C PRO A 380 4.04 -11.52 0.21
N SER A 381 3.42 -12.54 0.76
CA SER A 381 3.15 -12.60 2.19
C SER A 381 4.45 -12.41 2.98
N LEU A 382 4.36 -11.68 4.09
CA LEU A 382 5.50 -11.48 4.98
C LEU A 382 5.96 -12.78 5.63
N VAL A 383 5.10 -13.80 5.64
CA VAL A 383 5.42 -15.10 6.21
C VAL A 383 5.50 -16.17 5.12
N VAL A 384 5.77 -15.77 3.88
CA VAL A 384 5.90 -16.71 2.78
C VAL A 384 6.98 -17.73 3.10
N GLU A 385 6.69 -19.02 2.83
CA GLU A 385 7.61 -20.10 3.14
C GLU A 385 8.68 -20.23 2.06
N GLU A 386 9.87 -20.66 2.45
CA GLU A 386 10.97 -20.83 1.52
C GLU A 386 10.61 -21.72 0.34
N ALA A 387 9.87 -22.81 0.60
CA ALA A 387 9.45 -23.71 -0.47
C ALA A 387 8.59 -22.97 -1.50
N ASP A 388 7.71 -22.08 -1.04
CA ASP A 388 6.87 -21.31 -1.96
C ASP A 388 7.68 -20.27 -2.73
N ILE A 389 8.68 -19.66 -2.08
CA ILE A 389 9.57 -18.73 -2.80
C ILE A 389 10.28 -19.49 -3.93
N ASN A 390 10.87 -20.63 -3.60
CA ASN A 390 11.64 -21.40 -4.58
C ASN A 390 10.76 -21.86 -5.74
N GLU A 391 9.62 -22.46 -5.43
CA GLU A 391 8.74 -22.95 -6.50
C GLU A 391 8.17 -21.82 -7.32
N GLY A 392 7.72 -20.75 -6.68
CA GLY A 392 7.15 -19.60 -7.40
C GLY A 392 8.17 -18.94 -8.31
N MET A 393 9.41 -18.82 -7.85
CA MET A 393 10.44 -18.20 -8.68
C MET A 393 10.88 -19.11 -9.81
N GLN A 394 10.82 -20.45 -9.63
CA GLN A 394 11.05 -21.38 -10.73
C GLN A 394 9.98 -21.22 -11.80
N ARG A 395 8.71 -21.07 -11.38
CA ARG A 395 7.62 -20.84 -12.33
C ARG A 395 7.81 -19.49 -13.05
N PHE A 396 8.29 -18.48 -12.34
CA PHE A 396 8.55 -17.19 -12.97
C PHE A 396 9.70 -17.28 -13.97
N ALA A 397 10.75 -18.05 -13.66
CA ALA A 397 11.85 -18.25 -14.59
C ALA A 397 11.36 -18.91 -15.89
N GLN A 398 10.46 -19.90 -15.77
CA GLN A 398 9.85 -20.54 -16.93
C GLN A 398 9.08 -19.53 -17.77
N ALA A 399 8.34 -18.65 -17.10
CA ALA A 399 7.57 -17.60 -17.79
C ALA A 399 8.50 -16.67 -18.55
N VAL A 400 9.61 -16.27 -17.91
CA VAL A 400 10.59 -15.40 -18.57
C VAL A 400 11.14 -16.06 -19.83
N GLY A 401 11.49 -17.35 -19.73
CA GLY A 401 12.01 -18.08 -20.88
C GLY A 401 11.05 -18.10 -22.06
N LYS A 402 9.75 -18.22 -21.78
CA LYS A 402 8.74 -18.20 -22.85
C LYS A 402 8.65 -16.82 -23.51
N VAL A 403 8.71 -15.74 -22.72
CA VAL A 403 8.55 -14.40 -23.26
C VAL A 403 9.74 -14.02 -24.15
N VAL A 404 10.95 -14.42 -23.75
CA VAL A 404 12.16 -14.00 -24.48
C VAL A 404 12.55 -14.98 -25.58
N ALA A 405 11.89 -16.12 -25.71
CA ALA A 405 12.21 -17.10 -26.74
C ALA A 405 11.92 -16.58 -28.15
#